data_c5c61519eb6fdff2974dd1b759260db6
#
_entry.id   c5c61519eb6fdff2974dd1b759260db6
#
_cell.length_a   1.000
_cell.length_b   1.000
_cell.length_c   1.000
_cell.angle_alpha   90.00
_cell.angle_beta   90.00
_cell.angle_gamma   90.00
#
_symmetry.space_group_name_H-M   'P 1'
#
loop_
_entity.id
_entity.type
_entity.pdbx_description
1 polymer ?
#
loop_
_entity_poly.entity_id
_entity_poly.type
_entity_poly.pdbx_seq_one_letter_code
_entity_poly.pdbx_strand_id
1 'polypeptide(L)'
;GKHNGSLFDTNVGKETFERVLKGLKKYNGWEETKTTSTDVFYDDTNGIRISSDEDTGEQIMVQKIKVVKEDFKSEPLDVRFSISREIPTHGSYDMDRKRSKYRHSFVRKNLSIDMTVSSGDSVDMDSEDAASYQIELEIVKPSDVGSYNDLFNILHKVNDLSKLI
;
A
#
# COMPACT_ATOMS: atom_id res chain seq x y z
N GLY A 1 -4.97 -1.50 -8.99
CA GLY A 1 -5.24 -2.93 -9.22
C GLY A 1 -6.20 -3.18 -10.37
N LYS A 2 -6.64 -4.38 -10.49
CA LYS A 2 -7.63 -4.81 -11.49
C LYS A 2 -8.65 -5.76 -10.86
N HIS A 3 -9.90 -5.66 -11.30
CA HIS A 3 -10.89 -6.68 -10.96
C HIS A 3 -10.68 -7.95 -11.78
N ASN A 4 -10.70 -9.09 -11.08
CA ASN A 4 -10.76 -10.41 -11.67
C ASN A 4 -12.03 -11.11 -11.14
N GLY A 5 -13.11 -11.05 -11.91
CA GLY A 5 -14.42 -11.44 -11.41
C GLY A 5 -14.89 -10.54 -10.26
N SER A 6 -15.18 -11.15 -9.10
CA SER A 6 -15.59 -10.44 -7.88
C SER A 6 -14.42 -10.01 -7.00
N LEU A 7 -13.20 -10.44 -7.33
CA LEU A 7 -12.00 -10.14 -6.55
C LEU A 7 -11.24 -8.96 -7.15
N PHE A 8 -10.69 -8.13 -6.29
CA PHE A 8 -9.80 -7.05 -6.66
C PHE A 8 -8.35 -7.48 -6.44
N ASP A 9 -7.60 -7.61 -7.54
CA ASP A 9 -6.17 -7.89 -7.48
C ASP A 9 -5.40 -6.58 -7.32
N THR A 10 -4.68 -6.44 -6.23
CA THR A 10 -3.86 -5.25 -5.94
C THR A 10 -2.55 -5.23 -6.71
N ASN A 11 -2.13 -6.36 -7.28
CA ASN A 11 -0.92 -6.44 -8.09
C ASN A 11 -1.14 -5.75 -9.43
N VAL A 12 -0.36 -4.70 -9.70
CA VAL A 12 -0.41 -3.96 -10.97
C VAL A 12 0.54 -4.51 -12.03
N GLY A 13 1.34 -5.49 -11.67
CA GLY A 13 2.39 -6.06 -12.51
C GLY A 13 3.68 -5.24 -12.52
N LYS A 14 4.77 -5.90 -12.81
CA LYS A 14 6.13 -5.33 -12.77
C LYS A 14 6.29 -4.16 -13.74
N GLU A 15 5.87 -4.33 -14.98
CA GLU A 15 6.05 -3.32 -16.03
C GLU A 15 5.35 -1.99 -15.67
N THR A 16 4.08 -2.07 -15.27
CA THR A 16 3.32 -0.89 -14.85
C THR A 16 3.97 -0.22 -13.63
N PHE A 17 4.36 -1.02 -12.66
CA PHE A 17 5.03 -0.54 -11.45
C PHE A 17 6.32 0.22 -11.77
N GLU A 18 7.20 -0.37 -12.58
CA GLU A 18 8.48 0.26 -12.96
C GLU A 18 8.28 1.54 -13.75
N ARG A 19 7.29 1.59 -14.63
CA ARG A 19 6.94 2.78 -15.40
C ARG A 19 6.51 3.93 -14.49
N VAL A 20 5.61 3.67 -13.56
CA VAL A 20 5.14 4.67 -12.59
C VAL A 20 6.29 5.11 -11.67
N LEU A 21 7.06 4.17 -11.14
CA LEU A 21 8.21 4.47 -10.28
C LEU A 21 9.23 5.38 -10.98
N LYS A 22 9.53 5.11 -12.24
CA LYS A 22 10.39 5.96 -13.07
C LYS A 22 9.85 7.37 -13.22
N GLY A 23 8.53 7.51 -13.44
CA GLY A 23 7.86 8.81 -13.52
C GLY A 23 7.94 9.59 -12.23
N LEU A 24 7.69 8.94 -11.09
CA LEU A 24 7.77 9.56 -9.77
C LEU A 24 9.19 10.02 -9.43
N LYS A 25 10.21 9.23 -9.76
CA LYS A 25 11.62 9.58 -9.54
C LYS A 25 12.11 10.76 -10.37
N LYS A 26 11.50 11.04 -11.52
CA LYS A 26 11.82 12.21 -12.34
C LYS A 26 11.34 13.52 -11.75
N TYR A 27 10.29 13.48 -10.94
CA TYR A 27 9.76 14.67 -10.31
C TYR A 27 10.61 15.07 -9.13
N ASN A 28 11.01 16.33 -9.08
CA ASN A 28 11.92 16.87 -8.04
C ASN A 28 11.22 17.70 -6.95
N GLY A 29 9.90 17.74 -6.97
CA GLY A 29 9.09 18.51 -6.02
C GLY A 29 8.63 17.75 -4.78
N TRP A 30 9.14 16.53 -4.53
CA TRP A 30 8.83 15.77 -3.33
C TRP A 30 9.43 16.43 -2.09
N GLU A 31 8.63 16.54 -1.03
CA GLU A 31 9.10 17.04 0.27
C GLU A 31 9.96 16.02 0.98
N GLU A 32 9.62 14.74 0.81
CA GLU A 32 10.36 13.61 1.36
C GLU A 32 10.29 12.43 0.39
N THR A 33 11.40 11.72 0.24
CA THR A 33 11.45 10.40 -0.39
C THR A 33 12.20 9.45 0.51
N LYS A 34 11.67 8.24 0.70
CA LYS A 34 12.31 7.23 1.54
C LYS A 34 12.10 5.83 1.00
N THR A 35 13.00 4.93 1.37
CA THR A 35 12.89 3.50 1.13
C THR A 35 12.89 2.76 2.47
N THR A 36 12.06 1.74 2.58
CA THR A 36 11.99 0.89 3.77
C THR A 36 11.95 -0.57 3.37
N SER A 37 12.67 -1.41 4.11
CA SER A 37 12.62 -2.87 4.01
C SER A 37 12.03 -3.42 5.30
N THR A 38 10.92 -4.12 5.20
CA THR A 38 10.14 -4.56 6.35
C THR A 38 9.70 -6.00 6.17
N ASP A 39 9.88 -6.80 7.21
CA ASP A 39 9.21 -8.10 7.35
C ASP A 39 7.90 -7.92 8.09
N VAL A 40 6.81 -8.37 7.49
CA VAL A 40 5.47 -8.25 8.06
C VAL A 40 4.89 -9.63 8.31
N PHE A 41 4.55 -9.88 9.56
CA PHE A 41 3.90 -11.10 10.03
C PHE A 41 2.42 -10.84 10.25
N TYR A 42 1.58 -11.80 9.88
CA TYR A 42 0.12 -11.68 9.93
C TYR A 42 -0.52 -12.79 10.72
N ASP A 43 -1.43 -12.43 11.62
CA ASP A 43 -2.51 -13.28 12.10
C ASP A 43 -3.79 -12.79 11.43
N ASP A 44 -4.20 -13.45 10.35
CA ASP A 44 -5.35 -13.01 9.55
C ASP A 44 -6.67 -13.25 10.29
N THR A 45 -6.72 -14.20 11.22
CA THR A 45 -7.92 -14.50 12.01
C THR A 45 -8.25 -13.34 12.96
N ASN A 46 -7.26 -12.77 13.62
CA ASN A 46 -7.42 -11.69 14.59
C ASN A 46 -7.14 -10.30 14.02
N GLY A 47 -6.72 -10.23 12.77
CA GLY A 47 -6.35 -8.97 12.12
C GLY A 47 -5.08 -8.34 12.70
N ILE A 48 -4.21 -9.14 13.29
CA ILE A 48 -2.95 -8.69 13.89
C ILE A 48 -1.85 -8.64 12.84
N ARG A 49 -1.05 -7.59 12.94
CA ARG A 49 0.12 -7.40 12.09
C ARG A 49 1.30 -6.98 12.95
N ILE A 50 2.44 -7.66 12.76
CA ILE A 50 3.72 -7.25 13.31
C ILE A 50 4.62 -6.85 12.15
N SER A 51 5.09 -5.60 12.15
CA SER A 51 6.06 -5.10 11.19
C SER A 51 7.41 -4.97 11.86
N SER A 52 8.44 -5.57 11.25
CA SER A 52 9.82 -5.50 11.70
C SER A 52 10.66 -4.79 10.66
N ASP A 53 11.23 -3.65 11.00
CA ASP A 53 12.13 -2.91 10.13
C ASP A 53 13.47 -3.64 10.04
N GLU A 54 13.92 -3.97 8.84
CA GLU A 54 15.16 -4.74 8.63
C GLU A 54 16.42 -3.93 8.97
N ASP A 55 16.37 -2.60 8.84
CA ASP A 55 17.53 -1.74 9.08
C ASP A 55 17.68 -1.37 10.56
N THR A 56 16.56 -1.07 11.24
CA THR A 56 16.57 -0.63 12.64
C THR A 56 16.27 -1.73 13.64
N GLY A 57 15.64 -2.82 13.22
CA GLY A 57 15.13 -3.88 14.10
C GLY A 57 13.89 -3.48 14.90
N GLU A 58 13.34 -2.29 14.69
CA GLU A 58 12.12 -1.84 15.34
C GLU A 58 10.93 -2.70 14.95
N GLN A 59 10.13 -3.07 15.94
CA GLN A 59 8.91 -3.84 15.74
C GLN A 59 7.70 -3.07 16.20
N ILE A 60 6.66 -3.08 15.36
CA ILE A 60 5.37 -2.45 15.63
C ILE A 60 4.28 -3.50 15.47
N MET A 61 3.46 -3.68 16.52
CA MET A 61 2.31 -4.56 16.49
C MET A 61 1.03 -3.74 16.50
N VAL A 62 0.15 -3.99 15.53
CA VAL A 62 -1.14 -3.33 15.41
C VAL A 62 -2.24 -4.34 15.12
N GLN A 63 -3.46 -4.01 15.57
CA GLN A 63 -4.67 -4.65 15.08
C GLN A 63 -5.30 -3.77 14.01
N LYS A 64 -5.49 -4.33 12.82
CA LYS A 64 -6.12 -3.63 11.70
C LYS A 64 -7.59 -4.00 11.59
N ILE A 65 -8.45 -3.00 11.74
CA ILE A 65 -9.90 -3.13 11.62
C ILE A 65 -10.35 -2.41 10.35
N LYS A 66 -10.94 -3.14 9.42
CA LYS A 66 -11.55 -2.56 8.21
C LYS A 66 -12.81 -1.80 8.58
N VAL A 67 -12.91 -0.56 8.12
CA VAL A 67 -14.09 0.29 8.32
C VAL A 67 -14.97 0.30 7.07
N VAL A 68 -14.40 0.69 5.93
CA VAL A 68 -15.10 0.73 4.65
C VAL A 68 -14.13 0.43 3.50
N LYS A 69 -14.67 -0.16 2.46
CA LYS A 69 -13.95 -0.45 1.21
C LYS A 69 -14.92 -0.28 0.03
N GLU A 70 -14.51 0.51 -0.94
CA GLU A 70 -15.22 0.71 -2.20
C GLU A 70 -14.28 0.54 -3.38
N ASP A 71 -14.74 -0.17 -4.39
CA ASP A 71 -13.98 -0.44 -5.61
C ASP A 71 -14.62 0.28 -6.79
N PHE A 72 -13.82 1.00 -7.54
CA PHE A 72 -14.23 1.74 -8.72
C PHE A 72 -13.52 1.19 -9.96
N LYS A 73 -14.32 0.86 -10.97
CA LYS A 73 -13.77 0.49 -12.27
C LYS A 73 -13.27 1.74 -12.98
N SER A 74 -12.05 1.67 -13.48
CA SER A 74 -11.37 2.78 -14.16
C SER A 74 -10.37 2.24 -15.16
N GLU A 75 -9.91 3.11 -16.05
CA GLU A 75 -8.83 2.81 -16.98
C GLU A 75 -7.63 3.74 -16.68
N PRO A 76 -6.41 3.24 -16.79
CA PRO A 76 -5.96 1.89 -17.16
C PRO A 76 -6.04 0.86 -16.02
N LEU A 77 -6.25 1.29 -14.79
CA LEU A 77 -6.36 0.45 -13.60
C LEU A 77 -7.61 0.80 -12.80
N ASP A 78 -8.19 -0.21 -12.17
CA ASP A 78 -9.24 -0.01 -11.19
C ASP A 78 -8.69 0.57 -9.88
N VAL A 79 -9.51 1.32 -9.18
CA VAL A 79 -9.14 2.00 -7.94
C VAL A 79 -9.94 1.42 -6.77
N ARG A 80 -9.23 1.05 -5.71
CA ARG A 80 -9.83 0.71 -4.43
C ARG A 80 -9.64 1.86 -3.45
N PHE A 81 -10.73 2.32 -2.89
CA PHE A 81 -10.73 3.24 -1.75
C PHE A 81 -11.03 2.47 -0.47
N SER A 82 -10.20 2.62 0.54
CA SER A 82 -10.41 1.93 1.81
C SER A 82 -10.06 2.79 3.01
N ILE A 83 -10.84 2.63 4.07
CA ILE A 83 -10.56 3.21 5.38
C ILE A 83 -10.44 2.05 6.37
N SER A 84 -9.40 2.08 7.18
CA SER A 84 -9.21 1.15 8.28
C SER A 84 -8.70 1.87 9.52
N ARG A 85 -8.89 1.25 10.67
CA ARG A 85 -8.31 1.69 11.94
C ARG A 85 -7.16 0.77 12.28
N GLU A 86 -6.05 1.34 12.69
CA GLU A 86 -4.92 0.60 13.23
C GLU A 86 -4.78 0.92 14.71
N ILE A 87 -4.90 -0.10 15.55
CA ILE A 87 -4.87 0.03 16.99
C ILE A 87 -3.58 -0.60 17.49
N PRO A 88 -2.68 0.17 18.12
CA PRO A 88 -1.51 -0.41 18.78
C PRO A 88 -1.94 -1.51 19.74
N THR A 89 -1.29 -2.65 19.65
CA THR A 89 -1.66 -3.81 20.47
C THR A 89 -0.42 -4.52 21.01
N HIS A 90 -0.65 -5.39 21.97
CA HIS A 90 0.37 -6.22 22.61
C HIS A 90 -0.17 -7.64 22.76
N GLY A 91 0.72 -8.58 23.00
CA GLY A 91 0.35 -9.95 23.27
C GLY A 91 1.12 -10.92 22.38
N SER A 92 0.80 -12.20 22.52
CA SER A 92 1.34 -13.28 21.72
C SER A 92 0.25 -13.83 20.81
N TYR A 93 0.54 -13.88 19.52
CA TYR A 93 -0.37 -14.36 18.50
C TYR A 93 0.34 -15.35 17.60
N ASP A 94 -0.41 -16.34 17.10
CA ASP A 94 0.09 -17.28 16.11
C ASP A 94 0.09 -16.61 14.73
N MET A 95 1.28 -16.39 14.19
CA MET A 95 1.45 -15.76 12.90
C MET A 95 1.31 -16.79 11.77
N ASP A 96 0.28 -16.64 10.93
CA ASP A 96 -0.08 -17.59 9.89
C ASP A 96 0.80 -17.46 8.64
N ARG A 97 1.30 -16.25 8.39
CA ARG A 97 2.11 -15.96 7.21
C ARG A 97 3.04 -14.77 7.41
N LYS A 98 4.06 -14.73 6.59
CA LYS A 98 5.07 -13.67 6.55
C LYS A 98 5.19 -13.12 5.12
N ARG A 99 5.38 -11.81 4.99
CA ARG A 99 5.77 -11.18 3.73
C ARG A 99 6.92 -10.21 3.96
N SER A 100 7.87 -10.22 3.03
CA SER A 100 8.92 -9.21 2.97
C SER A 100 8.49 -8.09 2.04
N LYS A 101 8.57 -6.84 2.47
CA LYS A 101 8.14 -5.67 1.72
C LYS A 101 9.29 -4.69 1.53
N TYR A 102 9.49 -4.28 0.30
CA TYR A 102 10.38 -3.19 -0.05
C TYR A 102 9.54 -2.04 -0.62
N ARG A 103 9.59 -0.88 0.03
CA ARG A 103 8.73 0.25 -0.28
C ARG A 103 9.54 1.50 -0.59
N HIS A 104 9.18 2.15 -1.71
CA HIS A 104 9.54 3.53 -2.01
C HIS A 104 8.36 4.43 -1.69
N SER A 105 8.56 5.44 -0.86
CA SER A 105 7.53 6.43 -0.51
C SER A 105 7.92 7.81 -1.02
N PHE A 106 6.96 8.49 -1.63
CA PHE A 106 7.08 9.83 -2.17
C PHE A 106 6.04 10.71 -1.50
N VAL A 107 6.48 11.64 -0.67
CA VAL A 107 5.60 12.47 0.17
C VAL A 107 5.57 13.90 -0.33
N ARG A 108 4.37 14.43 -0.52
CA ARG A 108 4.14 15.84 -0.76
C ARG A 108 2.81 16.26 -0.14
N LYS A 109 2.85 17.34 0.65
CA LYS A 109 1.68 17.81 1.40
C LYS A 109 1.13 16.67 2.27
N ASN A 110 -0.16 16.42 2.21
CA ASN A 110 -0.82 15.40 3.03
C ASN A 110 -0.98 14.04 2.30
N LEU A 111 -0.14 13.78 1.31
CA LEU A 111 -0.22 12.57 0.51
C LEU A 111 1.13 11.87 0.40
N SER A 112 1.13 10.57 0.64
CA SER A 112 2.24 9.67 0.32
C SER A 112 1.83 8.75 -0.83
N ILE A 113 2.70 8.63 -1.82
CA ILE A 113 2.58 7.60 -2.87
C ILE A 113 3.57 6.51 -2.51
N ASP A 114 3.03 5.33 -2.21
CA ASP A 114 3.79 4.19 -1.74
C ASP A 114 3.85 3.12 -2.83
N MET A 115 5.07 2.85 -3.29
CA MET A 115 5.40 1.86 -4.31
C MET A 115 6.02 0.66 -3.61
N THR A 116 5.26 -0.44 -3.46
CA THR A 116 5.68 -1.59 -2.66
C THR A 116 5.85 -2.83 -3.51
N VAL A 117 7.01 -3.47 -3.40
CA VAL A 117 7.25 -4.84 -3.86
C VAL A 117 7.16 -5.76 -2.64
N SER A 118 6.26 -6.72 -2.72
CA SER A 118 5.98 -7.66 -1.63
C SER A 118 6.26 -9.08 -2.10
N SER A 119 6.98 -9.86 -1.32
CA SER A 119 7.32 -11.26 -1.59
C SER A 119 7.20 -12.12 -0.33
N GLY A 120 7.14 -13.44 -0.48
CA GLY A 120 7.01 -14.40 0.61
C GLY A 120 5.69 -15.15 0.55
N ASP A 121 5.40 -15.97 1.58
CA ASP A 121 4.35 -16.97 1.63
C ASP A 121 3.10 -16.62 0.81
N SER A 122 3.04 -17.10 -0.42
CA SER A 122 1.81 -17.15 -1.18
C SER A 122 1.08 -18.44 -0.82
N VAL A 123 -0.23 -18.39 -0.77
CA VAL A 123 -1.09 -19.56 -0.57
C VAL A 123 -0.91 -20.56 -1.73
N ASP A 124 -0.28 -20.14 -2.80
CA ASP A 124 -0.01 -20.92 -4.00
C ASP A 124 1.49 -21.29 -4.04
N MET A 125 1.80 -22.45 -3.48
CA MET A 125 3.17 -22.97 -3.40
C MET A 125 3.79 -23.32 -4.77
N ASP A 126 3.04 -23.23 -5.86
CA ASP A 126 3.46 -23.57 -7.22
C ASP A 126 3.82 -22.37 -8.10
N SER A 127 3.69 -21.12 -7.62
CA SER A 127 4.06 -19.96 -8.43
C SER A 127 5.51 -19.54 -8.17
N GLU A 128 6.35 -19.68 -9.19
CA GLU A 128 7.73 -19.14 -9.20
C GLU A 128 7.77 -17.59 -9.09
N ASP A 129 6.64 -16.90 -9.25
CA ASP A 129 6.49 -15.45 -9.15
C ASP A 129 5.80 -15.02 -7.86
N ALA A 130 6.53 -15.12 -6.77
CA ALA A 130 6.04 -14.73 -5.44
C ALA A 130 6.00 -13.19 -5.22
N ALA A 131 6.35 -12.37 -6.20
CA ALA A 131 6.38 -10.92 -6.06
C ALA A 131 5.05 -10.26 -6.47
N SER A 132 4.53 -9.40 -5.60
CA SER A 132 3.37 -8.54 -5.86
C SER A 132 3.81 -7.09 -5.89
N TYR A 133 3.36 -6.35 -6.90
CA TYR A 133 3.69 -4.96 -7.15
C TYR A 133 2.48 -4.09 -6.87
N GLN A 134 2.55 -3.27 -5.84
CA GLN A 134 1.42 -2.48 -5.36
C GLN A 134 1.72 -0.98 -5.43
N ILE A 135 0.72 -0.22 -5.82
CA ILE A 135 0.73 1.25 -5.81
C ILE A 135 -0.39 1.70 -4.89
N GLU A 136 -0.03 2.42 -3.84
CA GLU A 136 -0.96 2.94 -2.84
C GLU A 136 -0.79 4.46 -2.72
N LEU A 137 -1.91 5.16 -2.53
CA LEU A 137 -1.92 6.56 -2.15
C LEU A 137 -2.47 6.63 -0.73
N GLU A 138 -1.68 7.13 0.19
CA GLU A 138 -2.03 7.24 1.60
C GLU A 138 -2.20 8.71 2.00
N ILE A 139 -3.31 9.01 2.65
CA ILE A 139 -3.50 10.30 3.31
C ILE A 139 -2.73 10.25 4.62
N VAL A 140 -1.67 11.05 4.74
CA VAL A 140 -0.74 11.01 5.88
C VAL A 140 -1.44 11.43 7.18
N LYS A 141 -2.23 12.51 7.11
CA LYS A 141 -3.01 13.03 8.24
C LYS A 141 -4.48 13.16 7.82
N PRO A 142 -5.29 12.13 8.03
CA PRO A 142 -6.72 12.17 7.68
C PRO A 142 -7.49 13.31 8.34
N SER A 143 -7.08 13.74 9.54
CA SER A 143 -7.69 14.87 10.25
C SER A 143 -7.54 16.21 9.53
N ASP A 144 -6.56 16.35 8.62
CA ASP A 144 -6.34 17.57 7.84
C ASP A 144 -7.25 17.63 6.59
N VAL A 145 -8.02 16.58 6.32
CA VAL A 145 -9.04 16.55 5.27
C VAL A 145 -10.34 17.05 5.86
N GLY A 146 -10.54 18.37 5.84
CA GLY A 146 -11.67 19.05 6.49
C GLY A 146 -12.77 19.51 5.53
N SER A 147 -12.59 19.37 4.22
CA SER A 147 -13.54 19.85 3.21
C SER A 147 -13.60 18.94 1.98
N TYR A 148 -14.66 19.10 1.19
CA TYR A 148 -14.75 18.43 -0.11
C TYR A 148 -13.62 18.85 -1.05
N ASN A 149 -13.16 20.10 -1.00
CA ASN A 149 -12.03 20.56 -1.82
C ASN A 149 -10.74 19.83 -1.47
N ASP A 150 -10.48 19.58 -0.20
CA ASP A 150 -9.31 18.81 0.23
C ASP A 150 -9.37 17.38 -0.33
N LEU A 151 -10.53 16.74 -0.27
CA LEU A 151 -10.75 15.42 -0.83
C LEU A 151 -10.60 15.41 -2.36
N PHE A 152 -11.18 16.38 -3.06
CA PHE A 152 -11.07 16.51 -4.51
C PHE A 152 -9.62 16.68 -4.96
N ASN A 153 -8.82 17.46 -4.24
CA ASN A 153 -7.40 17.63 -4.53
C ASN A 153 -6.64 16.30 -4.44
N ILE A 154 -7.00 15.44 -3.49
CA ILE A 154 -6.43 14.09 -3.36
C ILE A 154 -6.86 13.21 -4.53
N LEU A 155 -8.15 13.20 -4.89
CA LEU A 155 -8.69 12.42 -6.00
C LEU A 155 -8.06 12.85 -7.35
N HIS A 156 -7.78 14.13 -7.54
CA HIS A 156 -7.03 14.60 -8.71
C HIS A 156 -5.63 13.99 -8.80
N LYS A 157 -4.97 13.72 -7.67
CA LYS A 157 -3.66 13.05 -7.66
C LYS A 157 -3.74 11.60 -8.12
N VAL A 158 -4.82 10.90 -7.81
CA VAL A 158 -5.08 9.56 -8.37
C VAL A 158 -5.14 9.61 -9.89
N ASN A 159 -5.86 10.60 -10.44
CA ASN A 159 -5.96 10.79 -11.88
C ASN A 159 -4.63 11.19 -12.52
N ASP A 160 -3.84 12.06 -11.88
CA ASP A 160 -2.50 12.42 -12.34
C ASP A 160 -1.55 11.23 -12.36
N LEU A 161 -1.62 10.37 -11.34
CA LEU A 161 -0.84 9.15 -11.27
C LEU A 161 -1.18 8.19 -12.40
N SER A 162 -2.47 8.05 -12.74
CA SER A 162 -2.94 7.21 -13.84
C SER A 162 -2.35 7.59 -15.19
N LYS A 163 -1.95 8.85 -15.38
CA LYS A 163 -1.31 9.32 -16.61
C LYS A 163 0.13 8.84 -16.79
N LEU A 164 0.73 8.29 -15.74
CA LEU A 164 2.07 7.70 -15.79
C LEU A 164 2.06 6.25 -16.26
N ILE A 165 0.91 5.63 -16.34
CA ILE A 165 0.72 4.22 -16.69
C ILE A 165 0.66 3.99 -18.23
#